data_9f50a6f541286d3e16110b7a46110b24
#
_entry.id   9f50a6f541286d3e16110b7a46110b24
#
_cell.length_a   1.000
_cell.length_b   1.000
_cell.length_c   1.000
_cell.angle_alpha   90.00
_cell.angle_beta   90.00
_cell.angle_gamma   90.00
#
_symmetry.space_group_name_H-M   'P 1'
#
loop_
_entity.id
_entity.type
_entity.pdbx_description
1 polymer ?
#
loop_
_entity_poly.entity_id
_entity_poly.type
_entity_poly.pdbx_seq_one_letter_code
_entity_poly.pdbx_strand_id
1 'polypeptide(L)'
;MAPGNTLPGCVWPPLTTPGVARAMCSLSHFIVAACTGTLESAVGHNRAALEAFREAGMFFGAINAQIGLAALLAPTAPTEELIALISRAKEEMRDTYMQHHETQLLLVEAFIAIRDGHRDHAAVLIERALAMRPVSDLYMLRMVPHVLPDILAFALRERIGQGRIRQWITQYCIRGGRDAPEQWPWPIKIRTLGGFGLGRDDRPLSFKGKIPRKPLELLKLLVCAGEEGLPARAIADKLWPDVEADAALNNVDTNVHRLRKVLGIDTAIKSSQGRVAIDTSQCWVDAWAFERLAANSEPGRKIADATQGTLALELYRGHFLNEEGEQAWAVAYRGQLRRHIVSLVQNAGTALQRNGETRAAAKLYERALALDNLAEPLYRDLMHCLREQGETAEALKVYRRCKEMLSIVLGIEPSKETQALAATLRD
;
A
#
# COMPACT_ATOMS: atom_id res chain seq x y z
N MET A 1 -33.24 -34.30 -23.92
CA MET A 1 -33.81 -34.17 -22.57
C MET A 1 -32.91 -34.96 -21.65
N ALA A 2 -32.03 -34.30 -20.89
CA ALA A 2 -31.22 -34.89 -19.86
C ALA A 2 -31.89 -34.64 -18.49
N PRO A 3 -31.97 -35.60 -17.56
CA PRO A 3 -32.61 -35.37 -16.28
C PRO A 3 -31.76 -34.48 -15.38
N GLY A 4 -32.43 -33.47 -14.83
CA GLY A 4 -31.79 -32.46 -13.95
C GLY A 4 -31.28 -33.09 -12.66
N ASN A 5 -30.06 -32.79 -12.31
CA ASN A 5 -29.49 -33.00 -11.01
C ASN A 5 -30.05 -31.93 -10.03
N THR A 6 -31.22 -32.26 -9.45
CA THR A 6 -31.74 -31.55 -8.28
C THR A 6 -31.05 -32.09 -7.03
N LEU A 7 -30.22 -31.28 -6.40
CA LEU A 7 -29.70 -31.56 -5.06
C LEU A 7 -30.89 -31.75 -4.10
N PRO A 8 -30.94 -32.80 -3.28
CA PRO A 8 -32.06 -33.02 -2.36
C PRO A 8 -32.03 -31.95 -1.26
N GLY A 9 -33.10 -31.16 -1.16
CA GLY A 9 -33.38 -30.27 -0.06
C GLY A 9 -33.46 -28.77 -0.39
N CYS A 10 -33.03 -28.29 -1.56
CA CYS A 10 -33.19 -26.87 -1.94
C CYS A 10 -34.37 -26.68 -2.90
N VAL A 11 -35.55 -26.52 -2.36
CA VAL A 11 -36.69 -25.97 -3.14
C VAL A 11 -36.53 -24.47 -3.22
N TRP A 12 -36.03 -23.97 -4.34
CA TRP A 12 -36.04 -22.54 -4.60
C TRP A 12 -37.48 -22.07 -4.80
N PRO A 13 -37.96 -21.08 -4.00
CA PRO A 13 -39.26 -20.51 -4.28
C PRO A 13 -39.24 -19.82 -5.67
N PRO A 14 -40.36 -19.85 -6.40
CA PRO A 14 -40.44 -19.21 -7.71
C PRO A 14 -40.00 -17.74 -7.65
N LEU A 15 -39.17 -17.28 -8.58
CA LEU A 15 -38.70 -15.89 -8.67
C LEU A 15 -39.83 -14.87 -8.75
N THR A 16 -41.05 -15.31 -9.03
CA THR A 16 -42.29 -14.53 -9.10
C THR A 16 -42.92 -14.24 -7.75
N THR A 17 -42.45 -14.86 -6.63
CA THR A 17 -43.00 -14.54 -5.32
C THR A 17 -42.60 -13.12 -4.89
N PRO A 18 -43.52 -12.29 -4.37
CA PRO A 18 -43.25 -10.89 -4.01
C PRO A 18 -42.08 -10.74 -3.04
N GLY A 19 -41.90 -11.67 -2.11
CA GLY A 19 -40.77 -11.68 -1.15
C GLY A 19 -39.42 -11.87 -1.82
N VAL A 20 -39.33 -12.82 -2.79
CA VAL A 20 -38.10 -13.08 -3.56
C VAL A 20 -37.75 -11.88 -4.43
N ALA A 21 -38.74 -11.33 -5.14
CA ALA A 21 -38.53 -10.14 -5.98
C ALA A 21 -38.03 -8.94 -5.15
N ARG A 22 -38.61 -8.70 -3.95
CA ARG A 22 -38.17 -7.66 -3.01
C ARG A 22 -36.72 -7.89 -2.55
N ALA A 23 -36.37 -9.12 -2.16
CA ALA A 23 -35.04 -9.48 -1.71
C ALA A 23 -33.97 -9.25 -2.80
N MET A 24 -34.26 -9.68 -4.04
CA MET A 24 -33.37 -9.49 -5.18
C MET A 24 -33.22 -8.02 -5.56
N CYS A 25 -34.31 -7.24 -5.51
CA CYS A 25 -34.28 -5.80 -5.74
C CYS A 25 -33.39 -5.07 -4.70
N SER A 26 -33.60 -5.39 -3.40
CA SER A 26 -32.78 -4.82 -2.32
C SER A 26 -31.32 -5.20 -2.42
N LEU A 27 -31.00 -6.44 -2.82
CA LEU A 27 -29.62 -6.88 -3.08
C LEU A 27 -28.99 -6.11 -4.25
N SER A 28 -29.75 -5.88 -5.32
CA SER A 28 -29.28 -5.09 -6.46
C SER A 28 -28.99 -3.64 -6.06
N HIS A 29 -29.88 -3.02 -5.28
CA HIS A 29 -29.66 -1.67 -4.74
C HIS A 29 -28.46 -1.61 -3.80
N PHE A 30 -28.27 -2.64 -2.96
CA PHE A 30 -27.08 -2.76 -2.13
C PHE A 30 -25.79 -2.75 -2.98
N ILE A 31 -25.73 -3.57 -4.03
CA ILE A 31 -24.54 -3.64 -4.91
C ILE A 31 -24.24 -2.26 -5.53
N VAL A 32 -25.27 -1.59 -6.06
CA VAL A 32 -25.10 -0.24 -6.63
C VAL A 32 -24.65 0.74 -5.55
N ALA A 33 -25.28 0.76 -4.38
CA ALA A 33 -24.95 1.66 -3.31
C ALA A 33 -23.53 1.39 -2.73
N ALA A 34 -23.10 0.15 -2.66
CA ALA A 34 -21.74 -0.21 -2.23
C ALA A 34 -20.66 0.29 -3.21
N CYS A 35 -20.98 0.34 -4.51
CA CYS A 35 -20.03 0.76 -5.55
C CYS A 35 -20.05 2.28 -5.81
N THR A 36 -21.17 2.96 -5.63
CA THR A 36 -21.38 4.35 -6.08
C THR A 36 -22.00 5.28 -5.04
N GLY A 37 -22.56 4.75 -3.97
CA GLY A 37 -23.33 5.47 -2.96
C GLY A 37 -22.57 5.73 -1.67
N THR A 38 -23.34 6.09 -0.62
CA THR A 38 -22.84 6.24 0.74
C THR A 38 -22.86 4.90 1.47
N LEU A 39 -21.99 4.74 2.47
CA LEU A 39 -21.95 3.55 3.33
C LEU A 39 -23.32 3.32 4.01
N GLU A 40 -23.94 4.37 4.50
CA GLU A 40 -25.25 4.33 5.16
C GLU A 40 -26.34 3.75 4.23
N SER A 41 -26.39 4.22 2.98
CA SER A 41 -27.32 3.71 1.96
C SER A 41 -27.07 2.23 1.67
N ALA A 42 -25.80 1.82 1.52
CA ALA A 42 -25.43 0.44 1.28
C ALA A 42 -25.82 -0.47 2.44
N VAL A 43 -25.59 -0.05 3.68
CA VAL A 43 -26.00 -0.77 4.90
C VAL A 43 -27.54 -0.88 5.00
N GLY A 44 -28.27 0.20 4.70
CA GLY A 44 -29.74 0.18 4.70
C GLY A 44 -30.32 -0.82 3.70
N HIS A 45 -29.84 -0.81 2.46
CA HIS A 45 -30.29 -1.74 1.42
C HIS A 45 -29.89 -3.19 1.74
N ASN A 46 -28.71 -3.41 2.32
CA ASN A 46 -28.29 -4.76 2.71
C ASN A 46 -29.13 -5.33 3.85
N ARG A 47 -29.47 -4.53 4.86
CA ARG A 47 -30.40 -4.93 5.95
C ARG A 47 -31.77 -5.29 5.39
N ALA A 48 -32.32 -4.47 4.50
CA ALA A 48 -33.60 -4.75 3.86
C ALA A 48 -33.55 -6.05 3.03
N ALA A 49 -32.45 -6.32 2.33
CA ALA A 49 -32.23 -7.57 1.61
C ALA A 49 -32.20 -8.78 2.57
N LEU A 50 -31.49 -8.66 3.69
CA LEU A 50 -31.38 -9.70 4.70
C LEU A 50 -32.75 -10.08 5.28
N GLU A 51 -33.56 -9.10 5.64
CA GLU A 51 -34.91 -9.31 6.16
C GLU A 51 -35.80 -9.99 5.11
N ALA A 52 -35.80 -9.47 3.88
CA ALA A 52 -36.59 -10.04 2.79
C ALA A 52 -36.18 -11.46 2.42
N PHE A 53 -34.88 -11.81 2.47
CA PHE A 53 -34.41 -13.19 2.26
C PHE A 53 -34.88 -14.12 3.40
N ARG A 54 -34.87 -13.66 4.64
CA ARG A 54 -35.37 -14.42 5.80
C ARG A 54 -36.86 -14.66 5.70
N GLU A 55 -37.67 -13.65 5.39
CA GLU A 55 -39.10 -13.77 5.18
C GLU A 55 -39.46 -14.74 4.04
N ALA A 56 -38.63 -14.74 2.98
CA ALA A 56 -38.80 -15.65 1.84
C ALA A 56 -38.25 -17.05 2.07
N GLY A 57 -37.66 -17.36 3.23
CA GLY A 57 -37.03 -18.66 3.52
C GLY A 57 -35.77 -18.94 2.66
N MET A 58 -35.14 -17.88 2.12
CA MET A 58 -33.96 -18.00 1.23
C MET A 58 -32.66 -17.94 2.05
N PHE A 59 -32.30 -19.04 2.73
CA PHE A 59 -31.12 -19.09 3.61
C PHE A 59 -29.83 -18.67 2.92
N PHE A 60 -29.59 -19.13 1.68
CA PHE A 60 -28.40 -18.73 0.91
C PHE A 60 -28.31 -17.21 0.73
N GLY A 61 -29.40 -16.55 0.37
CA GLY A 61 -29.47 -15.10 0.23
C GLY A 61 -29.23 -14.37 1.56
N ALA A 62 -29.82 -14.89 2.65
CA ALA A 62 -29.68 -14.33 3.99
C ALA A 62 -28.22 -14.38 4.47
N ILE A 63 -27.51 -15.50 4.29
CA ILE A 63 -26.11 -15.64 4.66
C ILE A 63 -25.23 -14.69 3.83
N ASN A 64 -25.44 -14.59 2.53
CA ASN A 64 -24.72 -13.62 1.70
C ASN A 64 -24.94 -12.17 2.16
N ALA A 65 -26.18 -11.81 2.47
CA ALA A 65 -26.48 -10.49 3.00
C ALA A 65 -25.81 -10.24 4.36
N GLN A 66 -25.73 -11.23 5.25
CA GLN A 66 -25.01 -11.12 6.53
C GLN A 66 -23.51 -10.90 6.30
N ILE A 67 -22.87 -11.66 5.40
CA ILE A 67 -21.45 -11.49 5.05
C ILE A 67 -21.22 -10.09 4.49
N GLY A 68 -22.07 -9.64 3.57
CA GLY A 68 -22.01 -8.29 3.01
C GLY A 68 -22.16 -7.20 4.06
N LEU A 69 -23.09 -7.38 5.02
CA LEU A 69 -23.29 -6.45 6.13
C LEU A 69 -22.08 -6.40 7.05
N ALA A 70 -21.53 -7.55 7.43
CA ALA A 70 -20.32 -7.63 8.23
C ALA A 70 -19.13 -6.93 7.54
N ALA A 71 -18.97 -7.17 6.25
CA ALA A 71 -17.91 -6.53 5.46
C ALA A 71 -18.08 -5.00 5.35
N LEU A 72 -19.31 -4.51 5.11
CA LEU A 72 -19.62 -3.07 5.07
C LEU A 72 -19.32 -2.36 6.40
N LEU A 73 -19.69 -3.01 7.50
CA LEU A 73 -19.51 -2.45 8.84
C LEU A 73 -18.09 -2.61 9.38
N ALA A 74 -17.33 -3.58 8.86
CA ALA A 74 -15.98 -3.90 9.35
C ALA A 74 -15.03 -2.71 9.51
N PRO A 75 -15.02 -1.68 8.65
CA PRO A 75 -14.14 -0.52 8.81
C PRO A 75 -14.46 0.36 10.02
N THR A 76 -15.72 0.43 10.45
CA THR A 76 -16.20 1.49 11.39
C THR A 76 -16.93 0.98 12.62
N ALA A 77 -17.57 -0.18 12.56
CA ALA A 77 -18.35 -0.69 13.68
C ALA A 77 -17.48 -1.26 14.81
N PRO A 78 -17.97 -1.27 16.05
CA PRO A 78 -17.32 -1.91 17.18
C PRO A 78 -17.07 -3.40 16.92
N THR A 79 -15.92 -3.89 17.38
CA THR A 79 -15.51 -5.30 17.17
C THR A 79 -16.51 -6.30 17.76
N GLU A 80 -17.10 -5.98 18.90
CA GLU A 80 -18.10 -6.81 19.56
C GLU A 80 -19.35 -7.01 18.70
N GLU A 81 -19.86 -5.93 18.07
CA GLU A 81 -21.00 -6.01 17.15
C GLU A 81 -20.70 -6.89 15.95
N LEU A 82 -19.50 -6.75 15.37
CA LEU A 82 -19.06 -7.54 14.22
C LEU A 82 -18.91 -9.02 14.56
N ILE A 83 -18.32 -9.33 15.73
CA ILE A 83 -18.17 -10.71 16.21
C ILE A 83 -19.54 -11.36 16.41
N ALA A 84 -20.51 -10.64 16.99
CA ALA A 84 -21.86 -11.14 17.15
C ALA A 84 -22.55 -11.45 15.82
N LEU A 85 -22.39 -10.54 14.83
CA LEU A 85 -22.95 -10.73 13.48
C LEU A 85 -22.34 -11.94 12.76
N ILE A 86 -21.00 -12.10 12.84
CA ILE A 86 -20.26 -13.20 12.23
C ILE A 86 -20.60 -14.53 12.91
N SER A 87 -20.67 -14.55 14.25
CA SER A 87 -21.02 -15.75 15.03
C SER A 87 -22.41 -16.26 14.66
N ARG A 88 -23.36 -15.34 14.50
CA ARG A 88 -24.71 -15.69 14.05
C ARG A 88 -24.72 -16.27 12.63
N ALA A 89 -23.95 -15.69 11.71
CA ALA A 89 -23.83 -16.23 10.36
C ALA A 89 -23.23 -17.67 10.39
N LYS A 90 -22.18 -17.87 11.19
CA LYS A 90 -21.55 -19.20 11.37
C LYS A 90 -22.53 -20.24 11.97
N GLU A 91 -23.36 -19.82 12.90
CA GLU A 91 -24.38 -20.69 13.52
C GLU A 91 -25.45 -21.08 12.52
N GLU A 92 -25.99 -20.13 11.75
CA GLU A 92 -26.96 -20.37 10.68
C GLU A 92 -26.38 -21.28 9.56
N MET A 93 -25.04 -21.31 9.37
CA MET A 93 -24.34 -22.14 8.40
C MET A 93 -24.06 -23.57 8.90
N ARG A 94 -24.07 -23.85 10.22
CA ARG A 94 -23.55 -25.07 10.84
C ARG A 94 -24.19 -26.35 10.27
N ASP A 95 -25.49 -26.30 9.97
CA ASP A 95 -26.27 -27.42 9.48
C ASP A 95 -26.48 -27.41 7.96
N THR A 96 -25.70 -26.59 7.25
CA THR A 96 -25.85 -26.40 5.81
C THR A 96 -24.57 -26.78 5.07
N TYR A 97 -24.68 -27.21 3.79
CA TYR A 97 -23.52 -27.44 2.92
C TYR A 97 -22.80 -26.14 2.45
N MET A 98 -22.95 -25.04 3.21
CA MET A 98 -22.47 -23.72 2.81
C MET A 98 -21.05 -23.41 3.32
N GLN A 99 -20.20 -24.41 3.52
CA GLN A 99 -18.81 -24.24 3.98
C GLN A 99 -17.98 -23.28 3.10
N HIS A 100 -18.35 -23.12 1.84
CA HIS A 100 -17.69 -22.15 0.95
C HIS A 100 -17.84 -20.69 1.41
N HIS A 101 -18.86 -20.33 2.19
CA HIS A 101 -19.00 -18.98 2.77
C HIS A 101 -18.08 -18.76 3.98
N GLU A 102 -17.59 -19.81 4.61
CA GLU A 102 -16.66 -19.70 5.74
C GLU A 102 -15.38 -18.96 5.36
N THR A 103 -14.88 -19.16 4.14
CA THR A 103 -13.72 -18.40 3.61
C THR A 103 -13.95 -16.90 3.68
N GLN A 104 -15.14 -16.42 3.30
CA GLN A 104 -15.46 -15.00 3.31
C GLN A 104 -15.56 -14.45 4.73
N LEU A 105 -16.16 -15.21 5.66
CA LEU A 105 -16.25 -14.83 7.08
C LEU A 105 -14.87 -14.77 7.73
N LEU A 106 -13.99 -15.76 7.46
CA LEU A 106 -12.60 -15.75 7.94
C LEU A 106 -11.84 -14.51 7.42
N LEU A 107 -12.08 -14.09 6.18
CA LEU A 107 -11.46 -12.89 5.63
C LEU A 107 -12.01 -11.61 6.28
N VAL A 108 -13.31 -11.53 6.59
CA VAL A 108 -13.86 -10.39 7.35
C VAL A 108 -13.27 -10.35 8.77
N GLU A 109 -13.16 -11.49 9.45
CA GLU A 109 -12.49 -11.58 10.76
C GLU A 109 -11.03 -11.14 10.66
N ALA A 110 -10.33 -11.55 9.61
CA ALA A 110 -8.96 -11.11 9.36
C ALA A 110 -8.85 -9.59 9.17
N PHE A 111 -9.80 -8.99 8.43
CA PHE A 111 -9.84 -7.54 8.28
C PHE A 111 -10.01 -6.82 9.63
N ILE A 112 -10.93 -7.30 10.47
CA ILE A 112 -11.15 -6.77 11.82
C ILE A 112 -9.85 -6.88 12.65
N ALA A 113 -9.20 -8.04 12.61
CA ALA A 113 -7.93 -8.25 13.31
C ALA A 113 -6.81 -7.32 12.80
N ILE A 114 -6.73 -7.07 11.48
CA ILE A 114 -5.78 -6.09 10.90
C ILE A 114 -6.08 -4.68 11.40
N ARG A 115 -7.34 -4.26 11.36
CA ARG A 115 -7.80 -2.95 11.83
C ARG A 115 -7.46 -2.71 13.30
N ASP A 116 -7.64 -3.72 14.13
CA ASP A 116 -7.43 -3.65 15.58
C ASP A 116 -5.96 -3.90 15.99
N GLY A 117 -5.06 -4.14 15.02
CA GLY A 117 -3.62 -4.31 15.24
C GLY A 117 -3.18 -5.73 15.64
N HIS A 118 -4.08 -6.72 15.59
CA HIS A 118 -3.79 -8.12 15.95
C HIS A 118 -3.22 -8.90 14.75
N ARG A 119 -1.98 -8.53 14.33
CA ARG A 119 -1.35 -9.01 13.10
C ARG A 119 -1.21 -10.54 13.01
N ASP A 120 -0.73 -11.18 14.10
CA ASP A 120 -0.53 -12.63 14.12
C ASP A 120 -1.86 -13.40 13.99
N HIS A 121 -2.91 -12.89 14.64
CA HIS A 121 -4.24 -13.47 14.53
C HIS A 121 -4.81 -13.33 13.12
N ALA A 122 -4.63 -12.14 12.49
CA ALA A 122 -5.01 -11.92 11.10
C ALA A 122 -4.30 -12.88 10.15
N ALA A 123 -3.01 -13.12 10.34
CA ALA A 123 -2.22 -14.05 9.54
C ALA A 123 -2.80 -15.47 9.60
N VAL A 124 -3.08 -15.97 10.79
CA VAL A 124 -3.69 -17.31 11.01
C VAL A 124 -5.06 -17.43 10.32
N LEU A 125 -5.89 -16.38 10.40
CA LEU A 125 -7.21 -16.38 9.75
C LEU A 125 -7.10 -16.41 8.21
N ILE A 126 -6.16 -15.66 7.64
CA ILE A 126 -5.89 -15.66 6.20
C ILE A 126 -5.35 -17.01 5.75
N GLU A 127 -4.42 -17.63 6.47
CA GLU A 127 -3.89 -18.97 6.15
C GLU A 127 -5.01 -20.02 6.16
N ARG A 128 -5.90 -19.98 7.16
CA ARG A 128 -7.08 -20.85 7.21
C ARG A 128 -7.99 -20.62 6.01
N ALA A 129 -8.30 -19.37 5.67
CA ALA A 129 -9.11 -19.04 4.49
C ALA A 129 -8.48 -19.57 3.18
N LEU A 130 -7.15 -19.47 3.07
CA LEU A 130 -6.41 -20.02 1.93
C LEU A 130 -6.38 -21.56 1.88
N ALA A 131 -6.44 -22.23 3.00
CA ALA A 131 -6.44 -23.70 3.07
C ALA A 131 -7.76 -24.32 2.64
N MET A 132 -8.86 -23.58 2.68
CA MET A 132 -10.20 -24.10 2.35
C MET A 132 -10.34 -24.44 0.86
N ARG A 133 -11.04 -25.54 0.56
CA ARG A 133 -11.36 -26.00 -0.80
C ARG A 133 -12.84 -26.36 -0.93
N PRO A 134 -13.48 -26.10 -2.07
CA PRO A 134 -13.02 -25.29 -3.18
C PRO A 134 -12.93 -23.83 -2.78
N VAL A 135 -12.10 -23.04 -3.49
CA VAL A 135 -12.08 -21.60 -3.30
C VAL A 135 -13.46 -21.08 -3.63
N SER A 136 -14.15 -20.66 -2.61
CA SER A 136 -15.46 -20.05 -2.78
C SER A 136 -15.33 -18.78 -3.58
N ASP A 137 -16.37 -18.47 -4.30
CA ASP A 137 -16.51 -17.17 -4.92
C ASP A 137 -16.44 -16.10 -3.82
N LEU A 138 -15.48 -15.20 -3.91
CA LEU A 138 -15.32 -14.05 -3.00
C LEU A 138 -16.37 -12.97 -3.32
N TYR A 139 -17.53 -13.39 -3.82
CA TYR A 139 -18.53 -12.53 -4.43
C TYR A 139 -18.91 -11.35 -3.54
N MET A 140 -19.29 -11.62 -2.28
CA MET A 140 -19.74 -10.54 -1.38
C MET A 140 -18.61 -9.56 -1.01
N LEU A 141 -17.40 -10.08 -0.77
CA LEU A 141 -16.24 -9.23 -0.44
C LEU A 141 -15.78 -8.39 -1.64
N ARG A 142 -15.99 -8.88 -2.86
CA ARG A 142 -15.69 -8.11 -4.09
C ARG A 142 -16.65 -6.95 -4.30
N MET A 143 -17.86 -7.02 -3.76
CA MET A 143 -18.86 -5.96 -3.82
C MET A 143 -18.62 -4.87 -2.78
N VAL A 144 -17.80 -5.13 -1.76
CA VAL A 144 -17.47 -4.15 -0.72
C VAL A 144 -16.10 -3.54 -1.00
N PRO A 145 -16.04 -2.24 -1.37
CA PRO A 145 -14.77 -1.55 -1.61
C PRO A 145 -13.85 -1.61 -0.37
N HIS A 146 -12.55 -1.68 -0.59
CA HIS A 146 -11.48 -1.60 0.40
C HIS A 146 -11.23 -2.86 1.25
N VAL A 147 -12.24 -3.59 1.73
CA VAL A 147 -12.06 -4.73 2.64
C VAL A 147 -11.15 -5.80 2.03
N LEU A 148 -11.51 -6.31 0.87
CA LEU A 148 -10.71 -7.35 0.21
C LEU A 148 -9.33 -6.86 -0.24
N PRO A 149 -9.18 -5.67 -0.89
CA PRO A 149 -7.86 -5.14 -1.22
C PRO A 149 -6.93 -4.98 -0.03
N ASP A 150 -7.42 -4.54 1.12
CA ASP A 150 -6.60 -4.32 2.32
C ASP A 150 -6.13 -5.64 2.94
N ILE A 151 -6.99 -6.67 2.97
CA ILE A 151 -6.61 -8.02 3.40
C ILE A 151 -5.51 -8.60 2.49
N LEU A 152 -5.70 -8.50 1.16
CA LEU A 152 -4.75 -9.02 0.19
C LEU A 152 -3.42 -8.24 0.23
N ALA A 153 -3.47 -6.94 0.45
CA ALA A 153 -2.29 -6.11 0.66
C ALA A 153 -1.52 -6.51 1.93
N PHE A 154 -2.23 -6.75 3.03
CA PHE A 154 -1.66 -7.27 4.27
C PHE A 154 -1.00 -8.63 4.03
N ALA A 155 -1.71 -9.59 3.42
CA ALA A 155 -1.19 -10.92 3.13
C ALA A 155 0.09 -10.89 2.28
N LEU A 156 0.16 -9.99 1.29
CA LEU A 156 1.38 -9.81 0.49
C LEU A 156 2.54 -9.24 1.29
N ARG A 157 2.30 -8.27 2.20
CA ARG A 157 3.33 -7.72 3.09
C ARG A 157 3.88 -8.77 4.05
N GLU A 158 3.00 -9.56 4.65
CA GLU A 158 3.36 -10.64 5.59
C GLU A 158 3.85 -11.91 4.87
N ARG A 159 3.91 -11.92 3.54
CA ARG A 159 4.34 -13.04 2.69
C ARG A 159 3.47 -14.29 2.84
N ILE A 160 2.21 -14.13 3.21
CA ILE A 160 1.23 -15.20 3.39
C ILE A 160 0.69 -15.61 2.02
N GLY A 161 0.84 -16.88 1.65
CA GLY A 161 0.22 -17.49 0.47
C GLY A 161 0.36 -16.69 -0.84
N GLN A 162 1.49 -16.04 -1.06
CA GLN A 162 1.72 -15.04 -2.12
C GLN A 162 1.23 -15.48 -3.51
N GLY A 163 1.51 -16.72 -3.90
CA GLY A 163 1.10 -17.25 -5.21
C GLY A 163 -0.42 -17.24 -5.37
N ARG A 164 -1.15 -17.67 -4.35
CA ARG A 164 -2.61 -17.76 -4.37
C ARG A 164 -3.26 -16.39 -4.23
N ILE A 165 -2.70 -15.51 -3.41
CA ILE A 165 -3.15 -14.11 -3.28
C ILE A 165 -3.03 -13.39 -4.62
N ARG A 166 -1.88 -13.50 -5.29
CA ARG A 166 -1.67 -12.90 -6.61
C ARG A 166 -2.59 -13.50 -7.67
N GLN A 167 -2.87 -14.81 -7.61
CA GLN A 167 -3.85 -15.45 -8.47
C GLN A 167 -5.25 -14.86 -8.25
N TRP A 168 -5.71 -14.67 -7.01
CA TRP A 168 -6.99 -14.05 -6.72
C TRP A 168 -7.07 -12.61 -7.25
N ILE A 169 -6.03 -11.80 -7.02
CA ILE A 169 -5.97 -10.42 -7.51
C ILE A 169 -6.13 -10.38 -9.03
N THR A 170 -5.42 -11.24 -9.74
CA THR A 170 -5.44 -11.29 -11.21
C THR A 170 -6.76 -11.87 -11.72
N GLN A 171 -7.20 -12.99 -11.17
CA GLN A 171 -8.42 -13.70 -11.60
C GLN A 171 -9.67 -12.84 -11.41
N TYR A 172 -9.75 -12.10 -10.30
CA TYR A 172 -10.91 -11.27 -9.97
C TYR A 172 -10.72 -9.80 -10.35
N CYS A 173 -9.64 -9.45 -11.04
CA CYS A 173 -9.31 -8.08 -11.45
C CYS A 173 -9.40 -7.07 -10.29
N ILE A 174 -8.91 -7.48 -9.09
CA ILE A 174 -8.96 -6.65 -7.91
C ILE A 174 -7.94 -5.52 -8.05
N ARG A 175 -8.42 -4.28 -7.95
CA ARG A 175 -7.54 -3.10 -8.02
C ARG A 175 -6.84 -2.90 -6.67
N GLY A 176 -5.55 -2.61 -6.73
CA GLY A 176 -4.80 -2.21 -5.54
C GLY A 176 -5.29 -0.88 -4.99
N GLY A 177 -5.48 -0.81 -3.67
CA GLY A 177 -5.66 0.45 -2.98
C GLY A 177 -4.37 1.29 -3.03
N ARG A 178 -4.45 2.55 -2.56
CA ARG A 178 -3.28 3.45 -2.47
C ARG A 178 -2.11 2.82 -1.70
N ASP A 179 -2.41 2.03 -0.69
CA ASP A 179 -1.42 1.40 0.19
C ASP A 179 -1.03 -0.03 -0.23
N ALA A 180 -1.45 -0.48 -1.41
CA ALA A 180 -1.06 -1.79 -1.90
C ALA A 180 0.46 -1.86 -2.11
N PRO A 181 1.12 -2.95 -1.64
CA PRO A 181 2.57 -3.04 -1.61
C PRO A 181 3.19 -3.29 -3.00
N GLU A 182 4.53 -3.21 -3.08
CA GLU A 182 5.28 -3.53 -4.30
C GLU A 182 4.98 -4.94 -4.83
N GLN A 183 4.70 -5.90 -3.93
CA GLN A 183 4.39 -7.29 -4.26
C GLN A 183 3.03 -7.48 -4.96
N TRP A 184 2.16 -6.48 -4.92
CA TRP A 184 0.93 -6.48 -5.71
C TRP A 184 1.25 -6.64 -7.20
N PRO A 185 0.44 -7.38 -7.99
CA PRO A 185 0.69 -7.56 -9.42
C PRO A 185 0.37 -6.28 -10.21
N TRP A 186 1.17 -5.25 -9.98
CA TRP A 186 1.05 -3.98 -10.69
C TRP A 186 1.41 -4.14 -12.17
N PRO A 187 0.59 -3.61 -13.09
CA PRO A 187 0.95 -3.58 -14.51
C PRO A 187 2.28 -2.87 -14.75
N ILE A 188 2.50 -1.73 -14.07
CA ILE A 188 3.75 -0.96 -14.14
C ILE A 188 4.30 -0.71 -12.74
N LYS A 189 5.62 -0.91 -12.58
CA LYS A 189 6.37 -0.53 -11.39
C LYS A 189 7.45 0.47 -11.74
N ILE A 190 7.45 1.61 -11.07
CA ILE A 190 8.40 2.71 -11.25
C ILE A 190 9.23 2.80 -9.97
N ARG A 191 10.53 2.56 -10.09
CA ARG A 191 11.49 2.70 -8.99
C ARG A 191 12.37 3.90 -9.25
N THR A 192 12.53 4.72 -8.24
CA THR A 192 13.29 5.97 -8.28
C THR A 192 14.17 6.18 -7.06
N LEU A 193 13.99 5.36 -6.02
CA LEU A 193 14.79 5.41 -4.79
C LEU A 193 16.01 4.48 -4.90
N GLY A 194 17.20 5.07 -5.02
CA GLY A 194 18.48 4.39 -5.20
C GLY A 194 18.93 4.21 -6.65
N GLY A 195 18.06 4.48 -7.62
CA GLY A 195 18.33 4.37 -9.06
C GLY A 195 17.01 4.33 -9.83
N PHE A 196 17.09 4.54 -11.16
CA PHE A 196 15.89 4.51 -11.98
C PHE A 196 15.65 3.11 -12.56
N GLY A 197 14.47 2.56 -12.29
CA GLY A 197 14.05 1.26 -12.82
C GLY A 197 12.58 1.24 -13.23
N LEU A 198 12.30 0.57 -14.33
CA LEU A 198 10.94 0.31 -14.81
C LEU A 198 10.68 -1.18 -14.86
N GLY A 199 9.50 -1.60 -14.42
CA GLY A 199 9.02 -2.97 -14.57
C GLY A 199 7.64 -3.00 -15.19
N ARG A 200 7.36 -4.02 -16.00
CA ARG A 200 6.04 -4.34 -16.52
C ARG A 200 5.74 -5.82 -16.27
N ASP A 201 4.57 -6.10 -15.66
CA ASP A 201 4.14 -7.45 -15.30
C ASP A 201 5.24 -8.23 -14.53
N ASP A 202 5.83 -7.56 -13.52
CA ASP A 202 6.95 -8.05 -12.69
C ASP A 202 8.27 -8.34 -13.42
N ARG A 203 8.40 -7.96 -14.67
CA ARG A 203 9.64 -8.10 -15.45
C ARG A 203 10.30 -6.74 -15.66
N PRO A 204 11.63 -6.62 -15.48
CA PRO A 204 12.32 -5.39 -15.80
C PRO A 204 12.12 -5.01 -17.28
N LEU A 205 11.78 -3.73 -17.52
CA LEU A 205 11.77 -3.19 -18.87
C LEU A 205 13.19 -2.89 -19.31
N SER A 206 13.68 -3.63 -20.31
CA SER A 206 14.95 -3.38 -20.96
C SER A 206 14.75 -2.71 -22.31
N PHE A 207 15.57 -1.68 -22.59
CA PHE A 207 15.49 -0.95 -23.83
C PHE A 207 16.47 -1.55 -24.84
N LYS A 208 15.96 -2.15 -25.93
CA LYS A 208 16.80 -2.59 -27.05
C LYS A 208 17.08 -1.36 -27.91
N GLY A 209 18.36 -0.93 -27.98
CA GLY A 209 18.79 0.22 -28.79
C GLY A 209 18.83 1.54 -28.03
N LYS A 210 18.49 2.68 -28.68
CA LYS A 210 18.58 4.01 -28.09
C LYS A 210 17.53 4.21 -27.00
N ILE A 211 18.01 4.49 -25.78
CA ILE A 211 17.13 4.79 -24.64
C ILE A 211 16.30 6.06 -24.92
N PRO A 212 14.98 6.03 -24.74
CA PRO A 212 14.10 7.17 -24.99
C PRO A 212 14.22 8.22 -23.87
N ARG A 213 15.29 9.03 -23.89
CA ARG A 213 15.65 9.94 -22.78
C ARG A 213 14.52 10.91 -22.39
N LYS A 214 13.96 11.65 -23.35
CA LYS A 214 12.93 12.68 -23.06
C LYS A 214 11.60 12.11 -22.52
N PRO A 215 11.04 11.01 -23.07
CA PRO A 215 9.90 10.34 -22.44
C PRO A 215 10.17 9.88 -20.99
N LEU A 216 11.38 9.34 -20.72
CA LEU A 216 11.73 8.91 -19.35
C LEU A 216 11.98 10.08 -18.43
N GLU A 217 12.53 11.20 -18.91
CA GLU A 217 12.67 12.45 -18.15
C GLU A 217 11.28 13.01 -17.77
N LEU A 218 10.31 12.98 -18.71
CA LEU A 218 8.91 13.32 -18.43
C LEU A 218 8.33 12.42 -17.31
N LEU A 219 8.54 11.11 -17.38
CA LEU A 219 8.05 10.19 -16.35
C LEU A 219 8.62 10.53 -14.97
N LYS A 220 9.93 10.80 -14.87
CA LYS A 220 10.61 11.17 -13.62
C LYS A 220 10.09 12.50 -13.06
N LEU A 221 9.85 13.48 -13.94
CA LEU A 221 9.23 14.75 -13.56
C LEU A 221 7.81 14.54 -13.00
N LEU A 222 7.01 13.64 -13.63
CA LEU A 222 5.67 13.30 -13.13
C LEU A 222 5.72 12.59 -11.77
N VAL A 223 6.75 11.77 -11.51
CA VAL A 223 6.95 11.21 -10.17
C VAL A 223 7.17 12.30 -9.13
N CYS A 224 8.02 13.30 -9.41
CA CYS A 224 8.23 14.45 -8.51
C CYS A 224 6.98 15.30 -8.28
N ALA A 225 6.08 15.31 -9.27
CA ALA A 225 4.83 16.07 -9.21
C ALA A 225 3.76 15.42 -8.32
N GLY A 226 3.96 14.14 -7.96
CA GLY A 226 2.98 13.38 -7.18
C GLY A 226 1.78 12.90 -8.01
N GLU A 227 0.80 12.34 -7.31
CA GLU A 227 -0.38 11.69 -7.92
C GLU A 227 -1.24 12.67 -8.76
N GLU A 228 -1.25 13.95 -8.40
CA GLU A 228 -2.01 15.01 -9.10
C GLU A 228 -1.42 15.36 -10.48
N GLY A 229 -0.16 15.01 -10.74
CA GLY A 229 0.54 15.36 -11.98
C GLY A 229 0.77 16.86 -12.17
N LEU A 230 1.05 17.27 -13.39
CA LEU A 230 1.36 18.66 -13.74
C LEU A 230 0.53 19.17 -14.92
N PRO A 231 0.23 20.50 -14.97
CA PRO A 231 -0.23 21.15 -16.19
C PRO A 231 0.78 20.96 -17.32
N ALA A 232 0.32 20.72 -18.55
CA ALA A 232 1.18 20.53 -19.72
C ALA A 232 2.17 21.71 -19.91
N ARG A 233 1.71 22.95 -19.64
CA ARG A 233 2.55 24.15 -19.71
C ARG A 233 3.71 24.10 -18.70
N ALA A 234 3.43 23.69 -17.45
CA ALA A 234 4.48 23.55 -16.42
C ALA A 234 5.50 22.44 -16.76
N ILE A 235 5.07 21.41 -17.47
CA ILE A 235 5.97 20.38 -18.00
C ILE A 235 6.84 20.97 -19.12
N ALA A 236 6.21 21.72 -20.04
CA ALA A 236 6.90 22.38 -21.15
C ALA A 236 8.01 23.32 -20.64
N ASP A 237 7.71 24.20 -19.67
CA ASP A 237 8.63 25.14 -19.06
C ASP A 237 9.84 24.44 -18.39
N LYS A 238 9.62 23.25 -17.79
CA LYS A 238 10.68 22.51 -17.09
C LYS A 238 11.56 21.66 -18.02
N LEU A 239 11.00 21.07 -19.08
CA LEU A 239 11.72 20.15 -19.96
C LEU A 239 12.21 20.80 -21.25
N TRP A 240 11.66 21.93 -21.65
CA TRP A 240 12.01 22.66 -22.86
C TRP A 240 11.98 24.19 -22.63
N PRO A 241 12.77 24.71 -21.67
CA PRO A 241 12.73 26.14 -21.30
C PRO A 241 13.10 27.06 -22.45
N ASP A 242 13.93 26.61 -23.39
CA ASP A 242 14.45 27.40 -24.50
C ASP A 242 13.62 27.27 -25.79
N VAL A 243 12.46 26.58 -25.72
CA VAL A 243 11.59 26.33 -26.90
C VAL A 243 10.36 27.22 -26.80
N GLU A 244 9.93 27.76 -27.96
CA GLU A 244 8.70 28.55 -28.06
C GLU A 244 7.48 27.78 -27.51
N ALA A 245 6.55 28.50 -26.86
CA ALA A 245 5.50 27.91 -26.03
C ALA A 245 4.64 26.87 -26.76
N ASP A 246 4.20 27.15 -28.01
CA ASP A 246 3.35 26.22 -28.78
C ASP A 246 4.14 24.98 -29.21
N ALA A 247 5.40 25.17 -29.61
CA ALA A 247 6.29 24.05 -29.96
C ALA A 247 6.65 23.21 -28.73
N ALA A 248 6.82 23.83 -27.57
CA ALA A 248 7.06 23.13 -26.30
C ALA A 248 5.85 22.28 -25.87
N LEU A 249 4.62 22.77 -26.01
CA LEU A 249 3.40 22.01 -25.75
C LEU A 249 3.25 20.81 -26.71
N ASN A 250 3.53 20.99 -28.01
CA ASN A 250 3.56 19.87 -28.97
C ASN A 250 4.61 18.82 -28.59
N ASN A 251 5.76 19.24 -28.03
CA ASN A 251 6.76 18.34 -27.50
C ASN A 251 6.23 17.52 -26.30
N VAL A 252 5.43 18.13 -25.41
CA VAL A 252 4.79 17.42 -24.30
C VAL A 252 3.90 16.30 -24.84
N ASP A 253 2.97 16.62 -25.74
CA ASP A 253 2.03 15.63 -26.30
C ASP A 253 2.75 14.49 -27.02
N THR A 254 3.76 14.83 -27.83
CA THR A 254 4.60 13.84 -28.51
C THR A 254 5.29 12.92 -27.52
N ASN A 255 5.84 13.47 -26.43
CA ASN A 255 6.56 12.66 -25.42
C ASN A 255 5.60 11.89 -24.51
N VAL A 256 4.39 12.37 -24.22
CA VAL A 256 3.33 11.57 -23.58
C VAL A 256 2.98 10.36 -24.43
N HIS A 257 2.76 10.56 -25.73
CA HIS A 257 2.46 9.44 -26.64
C HIS A 257 3.61 8.42 -26.70
N ARG A 258 4.86 8.89 -26.80
CA ARG A 258 6.05 8.02 -26.79
C ARG A 258 6.20 7.29 -25.44
N LEU A 259 5.91 7.96 -24.32
CA LEU A 259 5.97 7.35 -22.99
C LEU A 259 4.95 6.23 -22.85
N ARG A 260 3.70 6.43 -23.32
CA ARG A 260 2.69 5.36 -23.36
C ARG A 260 3.17 4.13 -24.14
N LYS A 261 3.81 4.35 -25.28
CA LYS A 261 4.43 3.25 -26.06
C LYS A 261 5.56 2.55 -25.31
N VAL A 262 6.39 3.30 -24.59
CA VAL A 262 7.48 2.75 -23.76
C VAL A 262 6.90 1.86 -22.65
N LEU A 263 5.86 2.33 -21.97
CA LEU A 263 5.20 1.59 -20.89
C LEU A 263 4.37 0.41 -21.43
N GLY A 264 3.89 0.49 -22.68
CA GLY A 264 3.05 -0.52 -23.32
C GLY A 264 1.61 -0.56 -22.80
N ILE A 265 1.19 0.47 -22.06
CA ILE A 265 -0.17 0.64 -21.50
C ILE A 265 -0.56 2.10 -21.67
N ASP A 266 -1.51 2.35 -22.57
CA ASP A 266 -1.93 3.72 -22.91
C ASP A 266 -2.57 4.45 -21.73
N THR A 267 -3.28 3.73 -20.86
CA THR A 267 -3.93 4.27 -19.67
C THR A 267 -2.98 4.57 -18.53
N ALA A 268 -1.71 4.12 -18.58
CA ALA A 268 -0.73 4.37 -17.51
C ALA A 268 -0.40 5.85 -17.31
N ILE A 269 -0.58 6.66 -18.36
CA ILE A 269 -0.42 8.11 -18.32
C ILE A 269 -1.74 8.76 -18.72
N LYS A 270 -2.36 9.44 -17.78
CA LYS A 270 -3.60 10.21 -17.99
C LYS A 270 -3.26 11.60 -18.53
N SER A 271 -4.06 12.03 -19.51
CA SER A 271 -4.01 13.42 -19.99
C SER A 271 -5.46 13.92 -20.02
N SER A 272 -5.81 14.81 -19.12
CA SER A 272 -7.15 15.38 -19.01
C SER A 272 -7.10 16.81 -18.48
N GLN A 273 -7.99 17.66 -18.99
CA GLN A 273 -8.10 19.07 -18.58
C GLN A 273 -6.75 19.83 -18.62
N GLY A 274 -5.91 19.54 -19.61
CA GLY A 274 -4.60 20.16 -19.75
C GLY A 274 -3.54 19.72 -18.72
N ARG A 275 -3.82 18.66 -17.92
CA ARG A 275 -2.87 18.07 -16.97
C ARG A 275 -2.44 16.67 -17.44
N VAL A 276 -1.20 16.34 -17.11
CA VAL A 276 -0.63 15.01 -17.34
C VAL A 276 -0.26 14.40 -15.98
N ALA A 277 -0.72 13.18 -15.75
CA ALA A 277 -0.49 12.45 -14.50
C ALA A 277 -0.23 10.97 -14.76
N ILE A 278 0.45 10.31 -13.83
CA ILE A 278 0.59 8.85 -13.79
C ILE A 278 -0.70 8.27 -13.20
N ASP A 279 -1.25 7.22 -13.82
CA ASP A 279 -2.42 6.51 -13.29
C ASP A 279 -2.02 5.60 -12.11
N THR A 280 -2.39 5.98 -10.90
CA THR A 280 -2.13 5.21 -9.68
C THR A 280 -2.84 3.85 -9.64
N SER A 281 -3.85 3.63 -10.48
CA SER A 281 -4.51 2.31 -10.58
C SER A 281 -3.73 1.32 -11.45
N GLN A 282 -2.80 1.80 -12.29
CA GLN A 282 -1.97 1.01 -13.19
C GLN A 282 -0.50 0.98 -12.76
N CYS A 283 -0.06 2.02 -12.08
CA CYS A 283 1.34 2.25 -11.76
C CYS A 283 1.59 2.30 -10.26
N TRP A 284 2.56 1.51 -9.81
CA TRP A 284 3.14 1.66 -8.48
C TRP A 284 4.43 2.46 -8.57
N VAL A 285 4.62 3.40 -7.63
CA VAL A 285 5.81 4.26 -7.55
C VAL A 285 6.39 4.15 -6.15
N ASP A 286 7.66 3.74 -6.05
CA ASP A 286 8.35 3.55 -4.77
C ASP A 286 8.42 4.83 -3.93
N ALA A 287 8.72 5.96 -4.55
CA ALA A 287 8.78 7.25 -3.86
C ALA A 287 7.44 7.63 -3.23
N TRP A 288 6.31 7.40 -3.92
CA TRP A 288 4.99 7.69 -3.39
C TRP A 288 4.58 6.72 -2.27
N ALA A 289 4.93 5.43 -2.41
CA ALA A 289 4.73 4.45 -1.34
C ALA A 289 5.52 4.85 -0.09
N PHE A 290 6.75 5.34 -0.26
CA PHE A 290 7.58 5.86 0.83
C PHE A 290 6.99 7.13 1.45
N GLU A 291 6.50 8.10 0.67
CA GLU A 291 5.86 9.31 1.19
C GLU A 291 4.61 9.01 2.01
N ARG A 292 3.76 8.07 1.56
CA ARG A 292 2.59 7.63 2.34
C ARG A 292 3.00 6.99 3.68
N LEU A 293 4.05 6.17 3.67
CA LEU A 293 4.59 5.61 4.90
C LEU A 293 5.07 6.71 5.85
N ALA A 294 5.76 7.74 5.33
CA ALA A 294 6.22 8.88 6.10
C ALA A 294 5.06 9.71 6.69
N ALA A 295 4.04 9.99 5.90
CA ALA A 295 2.87 10.73 6.35
C ALA A 295 2.07 10.02 7.47
N ASN A 296 2.07 8.70 7.46
CA ASN A 296 1.41 7.91 8.50
C ASN A 296 2.20 7.84 9.81
N SER A 297 3.46 8.27 9.80
CA SER A 297 4.41 8.21 10.94
C SER A 297 4.61 9.55 11.63
N GLU A 298 3.89 10.60 11.25
CA GLU A 298 3.99 11.92 11.88
C GLU A 298 3.54 11.90 13.35
N PRO A 299 4.19 12.70 14.25
CA PRO A 299 3.83 12.80 15.66
C PRO A 299 2.36 13.18 15.84
N GLY A 300 1.59 12.36 16.58
CA GLY A 300 0.16 12.57 16.84
C GLY A 300 -0.79 11.70 16.01
N ARG A 301 -0.29 10.99 15.00
CA ARG A 301 -1.03 9.97 14.25
C ARG A 301 -0.64 8.60 14.75
N LYS A 302 -0.63 7.72 15.14
CA LYS A 302 -0.21 6.40 15.67
C LYS A 302 1.28 6.36 16.06
N ILE A 303 1.54 5.70 17.15
CA ILE A 303 2.87 5.43 17.70
C ILE A 303 3.76 4.91 16.58
N ALA A 304 4.93 5.54 16.43
CA ALA A 304 5.96 5.09 15.49
C ALA A 304 6.30 3.62 15.81
N ASP A 305 5.80 2.71 14.97
CA ASP A 305 6.09 1.30 15.10
C ASP A 305 7.51 1.05 14.56
N ALA A 306 8.31 0.28 15.28
CA ALA A 306 9.63 -0.17 14.84
C ALA A 306 9.59 -0.80 13.44
N THR A 307 8.49 -1.46 13.10
CA THR A 307 8.20 -2.04 11.79
C THR A 307 8.23 -1.00 10.68
N GLN A 308 7.77 0.24 10.94
CA GLN A 308 7.72 1.29 9.91
C GLN A 308 9.12 1.74 9.48
N GLY A 309 10.07 1.84 10.40
CA GLY A 309 11.46 2.14 10.07
C GLY A 309 12.09 1.08 9.17
N THR A 310 11.81 -0.18 9.43
CA THR A 310 12.27 -1.30 8.60
C THR A 310 11.65 -1.26 7.20
N LEU A 311 10.34 -1.04 7.09
CA LEU A 311 9.63 -0.89 5.82
C LEU A 311 10.14 0.34 5.04
N ALA A 312 10.43 1.44 5.74
CA ALA A 312 11.01 2.63 5.12
C ALA A 312 12.36 2.33 4.45
N LEU A 313 13.25 1.59 5.15
CA LEU A 313 14.55 1.18 4.60
C LEU A 313 14.47 0.09 3.52
N GLU A 314 13.38 -0.66 3.43
CA GLU A 314 13.13 -1.57 2.32
C GLU A 314 12.74 -0.82 1.04
N LEU A 315 11.95 0.26 1.18
CA LEU A 315 11.57 1.12 0.07
C LEU A 315 12.70 2.08 -0.34
N TYR A 316 13.33 2.74 0.63
CA TYR A 316 14.38 3.73 0.42
C TYR A 316 15.72 3.04 0.22
N ARG A 317 16.01 2.64 -1.01
CA ARG A 317 17.25 1.92 -1.38
C ARG A 317 18.42 2.86 -1.66
N GLY A 318 18.22 4.17 -1.54
CA GLY A 318 19.17 5.24 -1.81
C GLY A 318 18.45 6.53 -2.20
N HIS A 319 19.21 7.58 -2.45
CA HIS A 319 18.62 8.87 -2.82
C HIS A 319 17.83 8.81 -4.12
N PHE A 320 16.81 9.64 -4.21
CA PHE A 320 15.97 9.76 -5.40
C PHE A 320 16.83 10.06 -6.65
N LEU A 321 16.75 9.19 -7.67
CA LEU A 321 17.50 9.26 -8.93
C LEU A 321 19.00 9.49 -8.71
N ASN A 322 19.62 8.72 -7.83
CA ASN A 322 21.00 8.92 -7.38
C ASN A 322 22.05 8.90 -8.51
N GLU A 323 21.81 8.12 -9.56
CA GLU A 323 22.72 7.95 -10.69
C GLU A 323 22.54 9.00 -11.79
N GLU A 324 21.55 9.89 -11.64
CA GLU A 324 21.24 10.91 -12.64
C GLU A 324 21.75 12.28 -12.20
N GLY A 325 22.22 13.06 -13.19
CA GLY A 325 22.71 14.42 -12.94
C GLY A 325 21.70 15.31 -12.21
N GLU A 326 22.15 16.43 -11.66
CA GLU A 326 21.34 17.39 -10.93
C GLU A 326 20.32 18.07 -11.84
N GLN A 327 19.13 17.51 -11.89
CA GLN A 327 17.99 18.18 -12.50
C GLN A 327 17.36 19.11 -11.47
N ALA A 328 17.25 20.40 -11.80
CA ALA A 328 16.74 21.41 -10.87
C ALA A 328 15.37 21.03 -10.25
N TRP A 329 14.50 20.43 -11.05
CA TRP A 329 13.17 19.98 -10.60
C TRP A 329 13.23 18.77 -9.63
N ALA A 330 14.32 18.00 -9.57
CA ALA A 330 14.48 16.85 -8.70
C ALA A 330 15.13 17.20 -7.35
N VAL A 331 15.89 18.30 -7.26
CA VAL A 331 16.69 18.66 -6.07
C VAL A 331 15.81 18.83 -4.83
N ALA A 332 14.73 19.61 -4.93
CA ALA A 332 13.84 19.89 -3.81
C ALA A 332 13.16 18.60 -3.33
N TYR A 333 12.68 17.76 -4.25
CA TYR A 333 12.02 16.50 -3.94
C TYR A 333 12.98 15.48 -3.30
N ARG A 334 14.20 15.37 -3.82
CA ARG A 334 15.28 14.56 -3.22
C ARG A 334 15.55 14.99 -1.78
N GLY A 335 15.66 16.28 -1.52
CA GLY A 335 15.86 16.83 -0.18
C GLY A 335 14.69 16.54 0.77
N GLN A 336 13.47 16.58 0.28
CA GLN A 336 12.27 16.22 1.06
C GLN A 336 12.29 14.74 1.46
N LEU A 337 12.49 13.82 0.52
CA LEU A 337 12.54 12.38 0.79
C LEU A 337 13.69 12.03 1.74
N ARG A 338 14.84 12.72 1.61
CA ARG A 338 15.97 12.56 2.55
C ARG A 338 15.61 12.96 3.97
N ARG A 339 14.89 14.07 4.18
CA ARG A 339 14.42 14.44 5.52
C ARG A 339 13.44 13.43 6.09
N HIS A 340 12.53 12.92 5.26
CA HIS A 340 11.55 11.92 5.68
C HIS A 340 12.21 10.61 6.15
N ILE A 341 13.22 10.08 5.42
CA ILE A 341 13.88 8.83 5.86
C ILE A 341 14.62 9.03 7.18
N VAL A 342 15.32 10.14 7.38
CA VAL A 342 16.00 10.44 8.63
C VAL A 342 14.99 10.48 9.80
N SER A 343 13.90 11.22 9.64
CA SER A 343 12.84 11.32 10.67
C SER A 343 12.18 9.96 10.97
N LEU A 344 11.86 9.17 9.95
CA LEU A 344 11.27 7.84 10.12
C LEU A 344 12.19 6.90 10.91
N VAL A 345 13.46 6.89 10.55
CA VAL A 345 14.47 6.06 11.22
C VAL A 345 14.68 6.51 12.67
N GLN A 346 14.73 7.81 12.94
CA GLN A 346 14.83 8.34 14.29
C GLN A 346 13.63 7.96 15.16
N ASN A 347 12.42 8.13 14.64
CA ASN A 347 11.19 7.77 15.34
C ASN A 347 11.14 6.27 15.66
N ALA A 348 11.45 5.42 14.69
CA ALA A 348 11.47 3.97 14.86
C ALA A 348 12.57 3.51 15.83
N GLY A 349 13.78 4.08 15.73
CA GLY A 349 14.88 3.78 16.64
C GLY A 349 14.57 4.20 18.07
N THR A 350 13.96 5.38 18.27
CA THR A 350 13.50 5.84 19.59
C THR A 350 12.42 4.90 20.17
N ALA A 351 11.50 4.40 19.35
CA ALA A 351 10.50 3.42 19.78
C ALA A 351 11.16 2.11 20.24
N LEU A 352 12.13 1.59 19.48
CA LEU A 352 12.92 0.42 19.86
C LEU A 352 13.67 0.62 21.18
N GLN A 353 14.31 1.76 21.38
CA GLN A 353 15.02 2.07 22.64
C GLN A 353 14.07 2.12 23.83
N ARG A 354 12.88 2.74 23.69
CA ARG A 354 11.85 2.76 24.75
C ARG A 354 11.36 1.36 25.12
N ASN A 355 11.36 0.43 24.18
CA ASN A 355 11.03 -0.97 24.41
C ASN A 355 12.19 -1.80 24.97
N GLY A 356 13.37 -1.20 25.21
CA GLY A 356 14.58 -1.90 25.66
C GLY A 356 15.34 -2.63 24.54
N GLU A 357 14.96 -2.42 23.28
CA GLU A 357 15.53 -3.08 22.10
C GLU A 357 16.71 -2.25 21.51
N THR A 358 17.61 -1.75 22.35
CA THR A 358 18.70 -0.82 21.96
C THR A 358 19.60 -1.41 20.86
N ARG A 359 19.82 -2.75 20.85
CA ARG A 359 20.59 -3.41 19.78
C ARG A 359 19.88 -3.36 18.41
N ALA A 360 18.56 -3.50 18.41
CA ALA A 360 17.78 -3.40 17.19
C ALA A 360 17.79 -1.97 16.64
N ALA A 361 17.69 -0.96 17.53
CA ALA A 361 17.82 0.45 17.18
C ALA A 361 19.18 0.76 16.54
N ALA A 362 20.28 0.29 17.15
CA ALA A 362 21.62 0.48 16.59
C ALA A 362 21.74 -0.09 15.16
N LYS A 363 21.27 -1.31 14.94
CA LYS A 363 21.25 -1.92 13.59
C LYS A 363 20.41 -1.12 12.58
N LEU A 364 19.29 -0.55 13.02
CA LEU A 364 18.43 0.29 12.17
C LEU A 364 19.19 1.55 11.73
N TYR A 365 19.87 2.24 12.68
CA TYR A 365 20.67 3.42 12.38
C TYR A 365 21.86 3.10 11.47
N GLU A 366 22.56 1.99 11.69
CA GLU A 366 23.65 1.55 10.81
C GLU A 366 23.18 1.32 9.36
N ARG A 367 22.04 0.65 9.19
CA ARG A 367 21.47 0.43 7.84
C ARG A 367 21.11 1.76 7.17
N ALA A 368 20.56 2.71 7.92
CA ALA A 368 20.22 4.03 7.37
C ALA A 368 21.49 4.83 7.00
N LEU A 369 22.53 4.77 7.82
CA LEU A 369 23.83 5.42 7.54
C LEU A 369 24.58 4.79 6.36
N ALA A 370 24.28 3.54 6.00
CA ALA A 370 24.80 2.93 4.77
C ALA A 370 24.14 3.52 3.51
N LEU A 371 22.92 4.05 3.63
CA LEU A 371 22.19 4.71 2.54
C LEU A 371 22.43 6.22 2.47
N ASP A 372 22.60 6.86 3.63
CA ASP A 372 22.90 8.30 3.77
C ASP A 372 23.99 8.52 4.83
N ASN A 373 25.23 8.50 4.40
CA ASN A 373 26.41 8.67 5.26
C ASN A 373 26.66 10.13 5.70
N LEU A 374 25.81 11.06 5.28
CA LEU A 374 25.86 12.46 5.69
C LEU A 374 24.76 12.85 6.67
N ALA A 375 23.96 11.88 7.12
CA ALA A 375 22.89 12.09 8.11
C ALA A 375 23.45 12.17 9.53
N GLU A 376 24.07 13.29 9.91
CA GLU A 376 24.70 13.50 11.22
C GLU A 376 23.81 13.15 12.42
N PRO A 377 22.47 13.44 12.43
CA PRO A 377 21.60 13.03 13.53
C PRO A 377 21.63 11.53 13.81
N LEU A 378 21.68 10.69 12.75
CA LEU A 378 21.70 9.24 12.91
C LEU A 378 23.01 8.71 13.52
N TYR A 379 24.13 9.40 13.28
CA TYR A 379 25.39 9.09 13.96
C TYR A 379 25.28 9.34 15.47
N ARG A 380 24.64 10.44 15.90
CA ARG A 380 24.40 10.72 17.33
C ARG A 380 23.52 9.65 17.97
N ASP A 381 22.43 9.29 17.30
CA ASP A 381 21.50 8.28 17.80
C ASP A 381 22.18 6.92 17.93
N LEU A 382 23.03 6.54 16.96
CA LEU A 382 23.84 5.32 17.02
C LEU A 382 24.87 5.38 18.17
N MET A 383 25.55 6.50 18.36
CA MET A 383 26.49 6.69 19.48
C MET A 383 25.78 6.55 20.84
N HIS A 384 24.56 7.08 20.98
CA HIS A 384 23.76 6.90 22.19
C HIS A 384 23.42 5.42 22.44
N CYS A 385 22.98 4.69 21.42
CA CYS A 385 22.70 3.26 21.53
C CYS A 385 23.93 2.45 21.97
N LEU A 386 25.09 2.71 21.37
CA LEU A 386 26.33 2.01 21.70
C LEU A 386 26.81 2.33 23.13
N ARG A 387 26.67 3.59 23.58
CA ARG A 387 26.94 3.98 24.94
C ARG A 387 26.08 3.24 25.96
N GLU A 388 24.77 3.14 25.72
CA GLU A 388 23.83 2.40 26.55
C GLU A 388 24.17 0.90 26.65
N GLN A 389 24.78 0.35 25.61
CA GLN A 389 25.26 -1.04 25.57
C GLN A 389 26.65 -1.22 26.24
N GLY A 390 27.27 -0.14 26.70
CA GLY A 390 28.63 -0.16 27.24
C GLY A 390 29.74 -0.24 26.18
N GLU A 391 29.40 -0.09 24.91
CA GLU A 391 30.31 -0.21 23.75
C GLU A 391 30.96 1.15 23.42
N THR A 392 31.58 1.80 24.41
CA THR A 392 32.15 3.16 24.29
C THR A 392 33.18 3.28 23.16
N ALA A 393 34.03 2.24 23.01
CA ALA A 393 35.05 2.24 21.95
C ALA A 393 34.41 2.27 20.52
N GLU A 394 33.32 1.54 20.32
CA GLU A 394 32.59 1.54 19.06
C GLU A 394 31.88 2.88 18.83
N ALA A 395 31.28 3.47 19.87
CA ALA A 395 30.69 4.82 19.77
C ALA A 395 31.72 5.88 19.33
N LEU A 396 32.95 5.81 19.83
CA LEU A 396 34.04 6.70 19.37
C LEU A 396 34.50 6.42 17.93
N LYS A 397 34.42 5.17 17.46
CA LYS A 397 34.66 4.87 16.02
C LYS A 397 33.57 5.47 15.13
N VAL A 398 32.31 5.40 15.56
CA VAL A 398 31.17 6.03 14.88
C VAL A 398 31.35 7.54 14.78
N TYR A 399 31.80 8.21 15.87
CA TYR A 399 32.12 9.63 15.83
C TYR A 399 33.22 9.96 14.81
N ARG A 400 34.33 9.17 14.81
CA ARG A 400 35.43 9.40 13.85
C ARG A 400 34.93 9.28 12.39
N ARG A 401 34.11 8.24 12.11
CA ARG A 401 33.49 8.05 10.80
C ARG A 401 32.61 9.25 10.43
N CYS A 402 31.79 9.78 11.35
CA CYS A 402 30.97 10.97 11.13
C CYS A 402 31.84 12.18 10.76
N LYS A 403 32.88 12.47 11.55
CA LYS A 403 33.81 13.57 11.31
C LYS A 403 34.48 13.45 9.95
N GLU A 404 34.97 12.28 9.61
CA GLU A 404 35.64 11.99 8.35
C GLU A 404 34.71 12.22 7.13
N MET A 405 33.48 11.71 7.19
CA MET A 405 32.50 11.87 6.13
C MET A 405 32.08 13.33 5.92
N LEU A 406 31.80 14.07 6.99
CA LEU A 406 31.43 15.49 6.90
C LEU A 406 32.59 16.35 6.40
N SER A 407 33.82 16.07 6.84
CA SER A 407 35.02 16.80 6.38
C SER A 407 35.31 16.54 4.90
N ILE A 408 35.30 15.28 4.44
CA ILE A 408 35.65 14.91 3.06
C ILE A 408 34.59 15.42 2.06
N VAL A 409 33.29 15.25 2.40
CA VAL A 409 32.22 15.53 1.42
C VAL A 409 31.74 16.96 1.47
N LEU A 410 31.66 17.57 2.67
CA LEU A 410 31.10 18.89 2.88
C LEU A 410 32.12 19.94 3.32
N GLY A 411 33.33 19.53 3.72
CA GLY A 411 34.36 20.45 4.22
C GLY A 411 34.03 21.06 5.58
N ILE A 412 33.18 20.42 6.39
CA ILE A 412 32.72 20.92 7.69
C ILE A 412 33.08 19.97 8.83
N GLU A 413 33.16 20.50 10.05
CA GLU A 413 33.24 19.73 11.28
C GLU A 413 31.83 19.30 11.74
N PRO A 414 31.72 18.20 12.55
CA PRO A 414 30.46 17.83 13.19
C PRO A 414 29.90 18.96 14.05
N SER A 415 28.56 18.97 14.24
CA SER A 415 27.87 19.94 15.09
C SER A 415 28.38 19.89 16.55
N LYS A 416 28.15 21.01 17.29
CA LYS A 416 28.56 21.10 18.71
C LYS A 416 27.92 19.99 19.55
N GLU A 417 26.69 19.58 19.25
CA GLU A 417 26.01 18.48 19.94
C GLU A 417 26.73 17.15 19.75
N THR A 418 27.17 16.86 18.53
CA THR A 418 27.89 15.61 18.20
C THR A 418 29.29 15.61 18.84
N GLN A 419 29.97 16.77 18.85
CA GLN A 419 31.26 16.91 19.51
C GLN A 419 31.16 16.78 21.04
N ALA A 420 30.12 17.38 21.65
CA ALA A 420 29.87 17.26 23.09
C ALA A 420 29.58 15.81 23.49
N LEU A 421 28.76 15.10 22.72
CA LEU A 421 28.53 13.67 22.97
C LEU A 421 29.83 12.86 22.90
N ALA A 422 30.69 13.11 21.94
CA ALA A 422 31.98 12.42 21.84
C ALA A 422 32.93 12.75 22.98
N ALA A 423 32.86 13.96 23.55
CA ALA A 423 33.62 14.31 24.74
C ALA A 423 33.19 13.49 25.98
N THR A 424 31.86 13.38 26.21
CA THR A 424 31.32 12.56 27.33
C THR A 424 31.61 11.05 27.23
N LEU A 425 32.03 10.57 26.06
CA LEU A 425 32.40 9.16 25.82
C LEU A 425 33.90 8.92 26.15
N ARG A 426 34.68 9.95 26.38
CA ARG A 426 36.13 9.85 26.70
C ARG A 426 36.43 9.92 28.18
N ASP A 427 35.50 10.52 28.94
CA ASP A 427 35.52 10.61 30.39
C ASP A 427 34.95 9.30 31.03
#